data_479523ec0756571eb8e219f756a85f85
#
_entry.id   479523ec0756571eb8e219f756a85f85
#
_cell.length_a   1.000
_cell.length_b   1.000
_cell.length_c   1.000
_cell.angle_alpha   90.00
_cell.angle_beta   90.00
_cell.angle_gamma   90.00
#
_symmetry.space_group_name_H-M   'P 1'
#
loop_
_entity.id
_entity.type
_entity.pdbx_description
1 polymer ?
#
loop_
_entity_poly.entity_id
_entity_poly.type
_entity_poly.pdbx_seq_one_letter_code
_entity_poly.pdbx_strand_id
1 'polypeptide(L)'
;RIDEWQQYPDTVDGKPTKWTPHNANGTFSGAAMPLKSAFAQSINSVAVKLGYELGIHNVAQTAHAMGIESPLHETPSLSLGSSDVNLLELVNGYCTVIDDGKMNPPILITKILDRDGNIIYAAEPEEQQAIPYRSAFFMQRLLRGGLTEPGGTTAALWSYIHPVLKYTDFGGKTGTSNNHSDAWFVGVTPKLVAGGWVGGEYRSIHFRTGALGQGSRTALPIFGNFIQKVLLDDRFAQYRAKFPKKPLEDIDPTTYTCESYYAPQEPDSLTAPTDSLGIALPGDSLQRGNASPEKQPEAKTETTASEGSGNHPQASHTAP
;
A
#
# COMPACT_ATOMS: atom_id res chain seq x y z
N ARG A 1 7.37 12.04 8.80
CA ARG A 1 8.28 11.94 7.65
C ARG A 1 7.89 12.96 6.59
N ILE A 2 8.87 13.42 5.79
CA ILE A 2 8.63 14.40 4.73
C ILE A 2 8.61 13.66 3.38
N ASP A 3 7.59 13.94 2.58
CA ASP A 3 7.48 13.48 1.20
C ASP A 3 8.28 14.42 0.29
N GLU A 4 9.53 14.05 0.02
CA GLU A 4 10.48 14.91 -0.69
C GLU A 4 11.32 14.11 -1.70
N TRP A 5 11.86 14.83 -2.69
CA TRP A 5 12.80 14.27 -3.64
C TRP A 5 14.14 13.95 -2.96
N GLN A 6 14.62 12.72 -3.17
CA GLN A 6 15.92 12.27 -2.67
C GLN A 6 16.52 11.22 -3.58
N GLN A 7 17.85 11.28 -3.76
CA GLN A 7 18.60 10.28 -4.50
C GLN A 7 19.27 9.28 -3.55
N TYR A 8 19.30 8.02 -3.98
CA TYR A 8 19.94 6.93 -3.26
C TYR A 8 21.03 6.28 -4.12
N PRO A 9 22.15 5.83 -3.52
CA PRO A 9 23.13 5.01 -4.23
C PRO A 9 22.46 3.74 -4.75
N ASP A 10 22.80 3.35 -5.97
CA ASP A 10 22.32 2.11 -6.59
C ASP A 10 23.41 1.54 -7.48
N THR A 11 23.22 0.33 -8.01
CA THR A 11 24.15 -0.32 -8.93
C THR A 11 23.37 -0.97 -10.07
N VAL A 12 23.69 -0.57 -11.30
CA VAL A 12 23.11 -1.15 -12.52
C VAL A 12 24.24 -1.75 -13.34
N ASP A 13 24.13 -3.03 -13.71
CA ASP A 13 25.14 -3.79 -14.46
C ASP A 13 26.55 -3.69 -13.85
N GLY A 14 26.64 -3.75 -12.51
CA GLY A 14 27.89 -3.64 -11.77
C GLY A 14 28.49 -2.22 -11.72
N LYS A 15 27.81 -1.22 -12.26
CA LYS A 15 28.26 0.17 -12.25
C LYS A 15 27.53 1.00 -11.21
N PRO A 16 28.24 1.77 -10.37
CA PRO A 16 27.61 2.69 -9.42
C PRO A 16 26.73 3.72 -10.16
N THR A 17 25.52 3.89 -9.68
CA THR A 17 24.55 4.86 -10.19
C THR A 17 23.79 5.51 -9.05
N LYS A 18 22.86 6.40 -9.37
CA LYS A 18 21.91 6.99 -8.42
C LYS A 18 20.49 6.75 -8.89
N TRP A 19 19.63 6.39 -7.96
CA TRP A 19 18.24 6.14 -8.22
C TRP A 19 17.35 7.06 -7.35
N THR A 20 16.21 7.47 -7.88
CA THR A 20 15.22 8.31 -7.19
C THR A 20 13.86 7.60 -7.22
N PRO A 21 13.22 7.37 -6.06
CA PRO A 21 11.85 6.89 -6.04
C PRO A 21 10.90 7.98 -6.54
N HIS A 22 9.93 7.60 -7.36
CA HIS A 22 8.84 8.48 -7.76
C HIS A 22 7.54 8.02 -7.12
N ASN A 23 6.75 8.96 -6.60
CA ASN A 23 5.39 8.67 -6.14
C ASN A 23 4.49 8.34 -7.34
N ALA A 24 3.43 7.57 -7.12
CA ALA A 24 2.54 7.12 -8.19
C ALA A 24 1.87 8.26 -8.98
N ASN A 25 1.71 9.43 -8.36
CA ASN A 25 1.19 10.66 -8.98
C ASN A 25 2.28 11.51 -9.65
N GLY A 26 3.56 11.07 -9.60
CA GLY A 26 4.70 11.79 -10.19
C GLY A 26 5.15 13.05 -9.44
N THR A 27 4.59 13.35 -8.26
CA THR A 27 4.87 14.57 -7.51
C THR A 27 5.33 14.29 -6.09
N PHE A 28 6.00 15.28 -5.48
CA PHE A 28 6.36 15.29 -4.07
C PHE A 28 5.63 16.45 -3.40
N SER A 29 4.97 16.21 -2.29
CA SER A 29 4.18 17.23 -1.61
C SER A 29 5.03 18.24 -0.81
N GLY A 30 6.27 17.86 -0.44
CA GLY A 30 7.10 18.62 0.48
C GLY A 30 6.56 18.63 1.92
N ALA A 31 5.43 18.00 2.18
CA ALA A 31 4.76 18.05 3.47
C ALA A 31 5.29 16.98 4.43
N ALA A 32 5.36 17.34 5.70
CA ALA A 32 5.51 16.36 6.78
C ALA A 32 4.19 15.62 6.98
N MET A 33 4.28 14.28 7.13
CA MET A 33 3.11 13.43 7.34
C MET A 33 3.37 12.30 8.34
N PRO A 34 2.35 11.82 9.06
CA PRO A 34 2.45 10.62 9.87
C PRO A 34 2.81 9.41 9.03
N LEU A 35 3.54 8.46 9.61
CA LEU A 35 3.86 7.22 8.90
C LEU A 35 2.60 6.44 8.49
N LYS A 36 1.55 6.48 9.30
CA LYS A 36 0.26 5.86 9.00
C LYS A 36 -0.38 6.40 7.72
N SER A 37 -0.40 7.72 7.54
CA SER A 37 -0.94 8.35 6.33
C SER A 37 -0.06 8.09 5.12
N ALA A 38 1.28 8.16 5.27
CA ALA A 38 2.22 7.84 4.19
C ALA A 38 2.07 6.38 3.72
N PHE A 39 1.94 5.43 4.66
CA PHE A 39 1.69 4.02 4.35
C PHE A 39 0.33 3.81 3.65
N ALA A 40 -0.73 4.43 4.18
CA ALA A 40 -2.09 4.32 3.63
C ALA A 40 -2.18 4.83 2.18
N GLN A 41 -1.52 5.94 1.89
CA GLN A 41 -1.44 6.55 0.55
C GLN A 41 -0.37 5.91 -0.34
N SER A 42 0.43 4.98 0.20
CA SER A 42 1.52 4.31 -0.53
C SER A 42 2.55 5.30 -1.09
N ILE A 43 3.03 6.23 -0.25
CA ILE A 43 4.02 7.25 -0.63
C ILE A 43 5.41 6.62 -0.73
N ASN A 44 5.91 6.50 -1.97
CA ASN A 44 7.15 5.81 -2.27
C ASN A 44 8.39 6.49 -1.67
N SER A 45 8.48 7.81 -1.74
CA SER A 45 9.59 8.58 -1.18
C SER A 45 9.78 8.31 0.31
N VAL A 46 8.70 8.25 1.07
CA VAL A 46 8.71 7.97 2.51
C VAL A 46 9.10 6.52 2.79
N ALA A 47 8.58 5.56 2.02
CA ALA A 47 8.89 4.14 2.19
C ALA A 47 10.40 3.87 1.95
N VAL A 48 10.96 4.40 0.87
CA VAL A 48 12.38 4.24 0.54
C VAL A 48 13.29 4.92 1.56
N LYS A 49 12.94 6.14 1.97
CA LYS A 49 13.70 6.87 3.01
C LYS A 49 13.77 6.05 4.29
N LEU A 50 12.64 5.50 4.74
CA LEU A 50 12.58 4.69 5.94
C LEU A 50 13.41 3.40 5.80
N GLY A 51 13.24 2.66 4.71
CA GLY A 51 13.99 1.42 4.49
C GLY A 51 15.50 1.65 4.38
N TYR A 52 15.91 2.75 3.74
CA TYR A 52 17.33 3.11 3.63
C TYR A 52 17.93 3.49 5.00
N GLU A 53 17.21 4.26 5.82
CA GLU A 53 17.61 4.62 7.19
C GLU A 53 17.75 3.39 8.11
N LEU A 54 16.87 2.40 7.95
CA LEU A 54 16.90 1.15 8.73
C LEU A 54 17.98 0.16 8.23
N GLY A 55 18.47 0.37 7.01
CA GLY A 55 19.38 -0.55 6.31
C GLY A 55 18.62 -1.59 5.50
N ILE A 56 18.85 -1.61 4.18
CA ILE A 56 18.13 -2.51 3.24
C ILE A 56 18.38 -3.98 3.58
N HIS A 57 19.58 -4.33 4.03
CA HIS A 57 19.89 -5.68 4.51
C HIS A 57 18.97 -6.11 5.67
N ASN A 58 18.73 -5.25 6.64
CA ASN A 58 17.83 -5.54 7.77
C ASN A 58 16.37 -5.73 7.30
N VAL A 59 15.96 -4.97 6.26
CA VAL A 59 14.63 -5.14 5.64
C VAL A 59 14.52 -6.51 5.01
N ALA A 60 15.53 -6.94 4.23
CA ALA A 60 15.55 -8.26 3.60
C ALA A 60 15.56 -9.40 4.65
N GLN A 61 16.42 -9.29 5.68
CA GLN A 61 16.47 -10.28 6.76
C GLN A 61 15.14 -10.41 7.50
N THR A 62 14.48 -9.28 7.78
CA THR A 62 13.16 -9.30 8.43
C THR A 62 12.12 -9.98 7.55
N ALA A 63 12.12 -9.71 6.24
CA ALA A 63 11.21 -10.36 5.31
C ALA A 63 11.45 -11.89 5.26
N HIS A 64 12.71 -12.34 5.24
CA HIS A 64 13.04 -13.76 5.32
C HIS A 64 12.58 -14.40 6.64
N ALA A 65 12.80 -13.73 7.77
CA ALA A 65 12.31 -14.20 9.06
C ALA A 65 10.78 -14.35 9.10
N MET A 66 10.06 -13.52 8.34
CA MET A 66 8.59 -13.57 8.21
C MET A 66 8.08 -14.60 7.19
N GLY A 67 8.97 -15.41 6.60
CA GLY A 67 8.59 -16.51 5.71
C GLY A 67 8.69 -16.21 4.21
N ILE A 68 9.40 -15.15 3.79
CA ILE A 68 9.75 -14.92 2.39
C ILE A 68 11.02 -15.72 2.07
N GLU A 69 10.91 -16.74 1.22
CA GLU A 69 12.03 -17.61 0.83
C GLU A 69 12.65 -17.16 -0.50
N SER A 70 11.88 -16.48 -1.35
CA SER A 70 12.34 -15.94 -2.64
C SER A 70 13.52 -15.00 -2.44
N PRO A 71 14.51 -14.98 -3.37
CA PRO A 71 15.67 -14.09 -3.31
C PRO A 71 15.24 -12.61 -3.31
N LEU A 72 15.74 -11.85 -2.37
CA LEU A 72 15.48 -10.41 -2.26
C LEU A 72 16.71 -9.62 -2.71
N HIS A 73 16.52 -8.71 -3.66
CA HIS A 73 17.59 -7.83 -4.13
C HIS A 73 17.78 -6.67 -3.15
N GLU A 74 18.95 -6.60 -2.51
CA GLU A 74 19.27 -5.58 -1.50
C GLU A 74 19.59 -4.21 -2.13
N THR A 75 18.66 -3.66 -2.87
CA THR A 75 18.71 -2.31 -3.45
C THR A 75 17.71 -1.38 -2.74
N PRO A 76 17.85 -0.06 -2.81
CA PRO A 76 16.90 0.87 -2.19
C PRO A 76 15.45 0.64 -2.62
N SER A 77 15.23 0.15 -3.84
CA SER A 77 13.91 -0.18 -4.39
C SER A 77 13.23 -1.40 -3.72
N LEU A 78 13.97 -2.20 -2.93
CA LEU A 78 13.37 -3.29 -2.14
C LEU A 78 12.26 -2.77 -1.23
N SER A 79 12.40 -1.57 -0.68
CA SER A 79 11.39 -0.91 0.15
C SER A 79 10.06 -0.66 -0.58
N LEU A 80 10.04 -0.76 -1.91
CA LEU A 80 8.85 -0.66 -2.76
C LEU A 80 8.35 -2.02 -3.25
N GLY A 81 9.03 -3.12 -2.87
CA GLY A 81 8.67 -4.46 -3.32
C GLY A 81 9.15 -4.78 -4.74
N SER A 82 10.36 -4.35 -5.12
CA SER A 82 10.91 -4.58 -6.47
C SER A 82 11.37 -6.01 -6.73
N SER A 83 11.56 -6.82 -5.69
CA SER A 83 11.92 -8.24 -5.83
C SER A 83 10.70 -9.10 -6.15
N ASP A 84 10.88 -10.10 -6.99
CA ASP A 84 9.83 -11.06 -7.31
C ASP A 84 9.67 -12.07 -6.18
N VAL A 85 8.42 -12.25 -5.74
CA VAL A 85 8.05 -13.21 -4.69
C VAL A 85 6.80 -13.96 -5.12
N ASN A 86 6.58 -15.16 -4.60
CA ASN A 86 5.33 -15.86 -4.87
C ASN A 86 4.20 -15.43 -3.92
N LEU A 87 2.97 -15.67 -4.35
CA LEU A 87 1.78 -15.24 -3.60
C LEU A 87 1.68 -15.92 -2.23
N LEU A 88 2.06 -17.19 -2.11
CA LEU A 88 1.97 -17.95 -0.85
C LEU A 88 2.90 -17.36 0.20
N GLU A 89 4.17 -17.11 -0.15
CA GLU A 89 5.15 -16.49 0.75
C GLU A 89 4.69 -15.11 1.21
N LEU A 90 4.21 -14.28 0.27
CA LEU A 90 3.75 -12.94 0.63
C LEU A 90 2.57 -13.00 1.60
N VAL A 91 1.57 -13.84 1.33
CA VAL A 91 0.42 -14.03 2.24
C VAL A 91 0.90 -14.55 3.61
N ASN A 92 1.86 -15.48 3.64
CA ASN A 92 2.43 -15.98 4.88
C ASN A 92 3.12 -14.88 5.72
N GLY A 93 3.89 -13.98 5.06
CA GLY A 93 4.45 -12.82 5.73
C GLY A 93 3.40 -11.90 6.36
N TYR A 94 2.24 -11.74 5.71
CA TYR A 94 1.11 -11.02 6.32
C TYR A 94 0.45 -11.82 7.46
N CYS A 95 0.38 -13.17 7.37
CA CYS A 95 -0.07 -14.01 8.48
C CYS A 95 0.81 -13.80 9.72
N THR A 96 2.13 -13.70 9.55
CA THR A 96 3.07 -13.39 10.64
C THR A 96 2.71 -12.08 11.35
N VAL A 97 2.35 -11.02 10.59
CA VAL A 97 1.90 -9.76 11.20
C VAL A 97 0.59 -9.93 11.97
N ILE A 98 -0.36 -10.71 11.45
CA ILE A 98 -1.68 -10.88 12.05
C ILE A 98 -1.62 -11.85 13.26
N ASP A 99 -0.68 -12.76 13.27
CA ASP A 99 -0.42 -13.68 14.38
C ASP A 99 0.63 -13.13 15.36
N ASP A 100 0.52 -11.82 15.65
CA ASP A 100 1.31 -11.13 16.67
C ASP A 100 2.84 -11.30 16.52
N GLY A 101 3.29 -11.42 15.28
CA GLY A 101 4.70 -11.55 14.91
C GLY A 101 5.24 -12.97 14.87
N LYS A 102 4.39 -13.97 15.02
CA LYS A 102 4.74 -15.39 14.96
C LYS A 102 4.63 -15.90 13.53
N MET A 103 5.70 -16.44 13.03
CA MET A 103 5.75 -17.10 11.73
C MET A 103 5.51 -18.59 11.89
N ASN A 104 4.57 -19.11 11.12
CA ASN A 104 4.29 -20.53 10.96
C ASN A 104 4.48 -20.89 9.48
N PRO A 105 5.27 -21.91 9.14
CA PRO A 105 5.33 -22.41 7.77
C PRO A 105 3.95 -22.86 7.28
N PRO A 106 3.62 -22.64 5.99
CA PRO A 106 2.33 -23.04 5.43
C PRO A 106 2.16 -24.57 5.48
N ILE A 107 1.09 -25.06 6.13
CA ILE A 107 0.76 -26.48 6.21
C ILE A 107 -0.29 -26.79 5.13
N LEU A 108 0.08 -27.54 4.09
CA LEU A 108 -0.82 -27.98 3.02
C LEU A 108 -1.52 -29.29 3.33
N ILE A 109 -0.85 -30.19 4.06
CA ILE A 109 -1.37 -31.48 4.47
C ILE A 109 -1.29 -31.59 5.99
N THR A 110 -2.43 -31.57 6.65
CA THR A 110 -2.49 -31.62 8.11
C THR A 110 -2.33 -33.05 8.66
N LYS A 111 -2.81 -34.05 7.92
CA LYS A 111 -2.78 -35.46 8.35
C LYS A 111 -2.92 -36.42 7.17
N ILE A 112 -2.18 -37.53 7.23
CA ILE A 112 -2.33 -38.70 6.35
C ILE A 112 -2.68 -39.90 7.18
N LEU A 113 -3.74 -40.63 6.81
CA LEU A 113 -4.19 -41.86 7.45
C LEU A 113 -4.02 -43.04 6.50
N ASP A 114 -3.75 -44.24 7.07
CA ASP A 114 -3.84 -45.49 6.35
C ASP A 114 -5.32 -45.94 6.18
N ARG A 115 -5.54 -47.10 5.56
CA ARG A 115 -6.89 -47.65 5.32
C ARG A 115 -7.62 -48.01 6.60
N ASP A 116 -6.89 -48.29 7.68
CA ASP A 116 -7.40 -48.69 8.98
C ASP A 116 -7.62 -47.47 9.90
N GLY A 117 -7.30 -46.27 9.44
CA GLY A 117 -7.47 -45.03 10.18
C GLY A 117 -6.28 -44.66 11.07
N ASN A 118 -5.16 -45.39 11.00
CA ASN A 118 -3.95 -45.05 11.73
C ASN A 118 -3.25 -43.84 11.11
N ILE A 119 -2.66 -43.00 11.94
CA ILE A 119 -1.93 -41.81 11.48
C ILE A 119 -0.58 -42.26 10.93
N ILE A 120 -0.37 -42.05 9.62
CA ILE A 120 0.94 -42.19 8.96
C ILE A 120 1.76 -40.90 9.10
N TYR A 121 1.09 -39.75 9.02
CA TYR A 121 1.69 -38.44 9.13
C TYR A 121 0.71 -37.45 9.81
N ALA A 122 1.24 -36.62 10.68
CA ALA A 122 0.54 -35.47 11.22
C ALA A 122 1.51 -34.27 11.17
N ALA A 123 1.05 -33.13 10.63
CA ALA A 123 1.83 -31.91 10.64
C ALA A 123 1.94 -31.38 12.08
N GLU A 124 3.15 -31.02 12.49
CA GLU A 124 3.39 -30.31 13.73
C GLU A 124 3.67 -28.83 13.40
N PRO A 125 2.96 -27.88 13.99
CA PRO A 125 3.24 -26.47 13.79
C PRO A 125 4.64 -26.11 14.31
N GLU A 126 5.43 -25.44 13.49
CA GLU A 126 6.76 -24.93 13.84
C GLU A 126 6.70 -23.42 14.05
N GLU A 127 6.03 -22.98 15.10
CA GLU A 127 5.88 -21.56 15.40
C GLU A 127 7.20 -20.95 15.88
N GLN A 128 7.60 -19.82 15.27
CA GLN A 128 8.74 -19.03 15.72
C GLN A 128 8.41 -17.52 15.74
N GLN A 129 8.92 -16.81 16.75
CA GLN A 129 8.77 -15.36 16.82
C GLN A 129 9.69 -14.69 15.79
N ALA A 130 9.13 -14.22 14.66
CA ALA A 130 9.86 -13.58 13.58
C ALA A 130 10.08 -12.08 13.81
N ILE A 131 9.07 -11.40 14.35
CA ILE A 131 9.13 -9.98 14.71
C ILE A 131 8.52 -9.78 16.10
N PRO A 132 8.96 -8.78 16.89
CA PRO A 132 8.37 -8.50 18.20
C PRO A 132 6.86 -8.23 18.09
N TYR A 133 6.09 -8.65 19.10
CA TYR A 133 4.65 -8.36 19.23
C TYR A 133 4.33 -6.88 18.96
N ARG A 134 5.10 -5.98 19.58
CA ARG A 134 4.95 -4.53 19.41
C ARG A 134 5.01 -4.10 17.94
N SER A 135 5.94 -4.66 17.16
CA SER A 135 6.07 -4.37 15.72
C SER A 135 4.87 -4.87 14.92
N ALA A 136 4.41 -6.10 15.21
CA ALA A 136 3.20 -6.67 14.61
C ALA A 136 1.96 -5.82 14.92
N PHE A 137 1.77 -5.42 16.18
CA PHE A 137 0.67 -4.55 16.60
C PHE A 137 0.64 -3.21 15.84
N PHE A 138 1.80 -2.54 15.71
CA PHE A 138 1.87 -1.30 14.93
C PHE A 138 1.58 -1.55 13.45
N MET A 139 2.09 -2.64 12.87
CA MET A 139 1.87 -2.96 11.47
C MET A 139 0.40 -3.28 11.18
N GLN A 140 -0.30 -3.99 12.06
CA GLN A 140 -1.75 -4.20 11.98
C GLN A 140 -2.51 -2.86 11.92
N ARG A 141 -2.09 -1.86 12.68
CA ARG A 141 -2.69 -0.52 12.66
C ARG A 141 -2.39 0.24 11.38
N LEU A 142 -1.17 0.11 10.84
CA LEU A 142 -0.82 0.69 9.54
C LEU A 142 -1.65 0.09 8.40
N LEU A 143 -1.83 -1.23 8.39
CA LEU A 143 -2.66 -1.93 7.40
C LEU A 143 -4.13 -1.48 7.43
N ARG A 144 -4.67 -1.22 8.61
CA ARG A 144 -6.03 -0.66 8.77
C ARG A 144 -6.12 0.79 8.27
N GLY A 145 -5.02 1.53 8.34
CA GLY A 145 -4.91 2.91 7.86
C GLY A 145 -5.32 3.07 6.39
N GLY A 146 -5.03 2.08 5.55
CA GLY A 146 -5.41 2.10 4.14
C GLY A 146 -6.91 2.29 3.87
N LEU A 147 -7.76 1.90 4.84
CA LEU A 147 -9.23 2.08 4.80
C LEU A 147 -9.70 3.36 5.51
N THR A 148 -8.96 3.84 6.51
CA THR A 148 -9.43 4.89 7.43
C THR A 148 -8.77 6.24 7.20
N GLU A 149 -7.56 6.26 6.63
CA GLU A 149 -6.84 7.49 6.33
C GLU A 149 -7.34 8.14 5.04
N PRO A 150 -7.41 9.47 4.96
CA PRO A 150 -7.72 10.18 3.73
C PRO A 150 -6.74 9.79 2.60
N GLY A 151 -7.26 9.51 1.41
CA GLY A 151 -6.45 9.11 0.26
C GLY A 151 -5.89 7.68 0.33
N GLY A 152 -6.34 6.86 1.28
CA GLY A 152 -5.92 5.48 1.41
C GLY A 152 -6.22 4.65 0.16
N THR A 153 -5.22 3.89 -0.32
CA THR A 153 -5.32 3.12 -1.57
C THR A 153 -6.24 1.91 -1.50
N THR A 154 -6.66 1.52 -0.29
CA THR A 154 -7.58 0.39 -0.07
C THR A 154 -9.03 0.81 0.12
N ALA A 155 -9.35 2.11 0.00
CA ALA A 155 -10.70 2.64 0.22
C ALA A 155 -11.77 1.98 -0.68
N ALA A 156 -11.41 1.51 -1.89
CA ALA A 156 -12.32 0.77 -2.76
C ALA A 156 -12.89 -0.51 -2.11
N LEU A 157 -12.24 -1.05 -1.07
CA LEU A 157 -12.70 -2.24 -0.36
C LEU A 157 -14.03 -2.00 0.37
N TRP A 158 -14.36 -0.75 0.74
CA TRP A 158 -15.61 -0.41 1.41
C TRP A 158 -16.85 -0.94 0.69
N SER A 159 -16.87 -0.90 -0.64
CA SER A 159 -17.99 -1.39 -1.44
C SER A 159 -18.27 -2.89 -1.28
N TYR A 160 -17.28 -3.67 -0.89
CA TYR A 160 -17.40 -5.12 -0.69
C TYR A 160 -17.66 -5.50 0.77
N ILE A 161 -17.01 -4.81 1.72
CA ILE A 161 -17.01 -5.21 3.12
C ILE A 161 -18.16 -4.62 3.95
N HIS A 162 -18.88 -3.61 3.43
CA HIS A 162 -19.96 -2.95 4.14
C HIS A 162 -20.97 -3.94 4.78
N PRO A 163 -21.43 -5.02 4.11
CA PRO A 163 -22.38 -5.97 4.70
C PRO A 163 -21.79 -6.80 5.86
N VAL A 164 -20.46 -6.91 5.93
CA VAL A 164 -19.74 -7.79 6.88
C VAL A 164 -18.99 -7.03 7.97
N LEU A 165 -19.01 -5.70 7.96
CA LEU A 165 -18.34 -4.86 8.96
C LEU A 165 -18.74 -5.16 10.39
N LYS A 166 -19.98 -5.61 10.62
CA LYS A 166 -20.45 -5.99 11.95
C LYS A 166 -19.71 -7.20 12.53
N TYR A 167 -19.17 -8.06 11.66
CA TYR A 167 -18.52 -9.31 12.06
C TYR A 167 -17.03 -9.17 12.35
N THR A 168 -16.33 -8.31 11.58
CA THR A 168 -14.87 -8.22 11.67
C THR A 168 -14.36 -6.82 11.33
N ASP A 169 -13.09 -6.58 11.60
CA ASP A 169 -12.34 -5.41 11.13
C ASP A 169 -11.45 -5.81 9.95
N PHE A 170 -11.07 -4.81 9.16
CA PHE A 170 -10.32 -5.01 7.93
C PHE A 170 -9.08 -4.11 7.86
N GLY A 171 -8.07 -4.60 7.20
CA GLY A 171 -6.91 -3.87 6.73
C GLY A 171 -6.43 -4.45 5.40
N GLY A 172 -5.42 -3.85 4.83
CA GLY A 172 -4.81 -4.39 3.61
C GLY A 172 -3.85 -3.43 2.95
N LYS A 173 -3.20 -3.93 1.90
CA LYS A 173 -2.25 -3.17 1.10
C LYS A 173 -2.39 -3.53 -0.38
N THR A 174 -2.40 -2.50 -1.21
CA THR A 174 -2.31 -2.62 -2.67
C THR A 174 -0.86 -2.64 -3.13
N GLY A 175 -0.58 -3.35 -4.20
CA GLY A 175 0.67 -3.28 -4.95
C GLY A 175 0.38 -3.07 -6.44
N THR A 176 1.24 -2.32 -7.12
CA THR A 176 1.14 -2.08 -8.56
C THR A 176 2.53 -1.78 -9.10
N SER A 177 2.99 -2.55 -10.09
CA SER A 177 4.23 -2.24 -10.80
C SER A 177 4.09 -0.99 -11.67
N ASN A 178 5.20 -0.29 -11.95
CA ASN A 178 5.20 0.98 -12.66
C ASN A 178 4.53 0.92 -14.05
N ASN A 179 4.66 -0.22 -14.73
CA ASN A 179 4.07 -0.45 -16.05
C ASN A 179 2.71 -1.15 -15.99
N HIS A 180 2.14 -1.36 -14.79
CA HIS A 180 0.87 -2.08 -14.59
C HIS A 180 0.90 -3.54 -15.07
N SER A 181 2.05 -4.21 -15.05
CA SER A 181 2.17 -5.65 -15.32
C SER A 181 1.75 -6.50 -14.14
N ASP A 182 1.90 -5.96 -12.92
CA ASP A 182 1.58 -6.66 -11.69
C ASP A 182 0.63 -5.83 -10.83
N ALA A 183 -0.47 -6.41 -10.49
CA ALA A 183 -1.48 -5.84 -9.61
C ALA A 183 -1.71 -6.77 -8.42
N TRP A 184 -1.43 -6.29 -7.22
CA TRP A 184 -1.49 -7.04 -5.98
C TRP A 184 -2.49 -6.44 -5.00
N PHE A 185 -3.13 -7.29 -4.25
CA PHE A 185 -3.83 -6.91 -3.03
C PHE A 185 -3.71 -8.03 -2.00
N VAL A 186 -3.26 -7.67 -0.80
CA VAL A 186 -3.36 -8.54 0.38
C VAL A 186 -4.26 -7.86 1.39
N GLY A 187 -5.35 -8.53 1.72
CA GLY A 187 -6.31 -8.08 2.73
C GLY A 187 -6.22 -8.93 3.98
N VAL A 188 -6.43 -8.29 5.12
CA VAL A 188 -6.31 -8.91 6.44
C VAL A 188 -7.54 -8.65 7.28
N THR A 189 -7.89 -9.65 8.06
CA THR A 189 -8.79 -9.58 9.21
C THR A 189 -8.07 -10.16 10.43
N PRO A 190 -8.59 -10.07 11.65
CA PRO A 190 -7.93 -10.66 12.81
C PRO A 190 -7.67 -12.17 12.75
N LYS A 191 -8.39 -12.90 11.88
CA LYS A 191 -8.31 -14.37 11.80
C LYS A 191 -8.19 -14.95 10.40
N LEU A 192 -8.08 -14.10 9.39
CA LEU A 192 -7.98 -14.54 8.01
C LEU A 192 -7.20 -13.53 7.19
N VAL A 193 -6.19 -14.01 6.48
CA VAL A 193 -5.43 -13.26 5.48
C VAL A 193 -5.69 -13.90 4.12
N ALA A 194 -5.90 -13.09 3.11
CA ALA A 194 -6.00 -13.57 1.74
C ALA A 194 -5.35 -12.57 0.78
N GLY A 195 -4.70 -13.09 -0.25
CA GLY A 195 -4.03 -12.31 -1.28
C GLY A 195 -4.55 -12.62 -2.66
N GLY A 196 -4.43 -11.65 -3.56
CA GLY A 196 -4.69 -11.80 -4.97
C GLY A 196 -3.63 -11.12 -5.80
N TRP A 197 -3.22 -11.77 -6.88
CA TRP A 197 -2.35 -11.21 -7.91
C TRP A 197 -3.03 -11.30 -9.27
N VAL A 198 -2.87 -10.25 -10.06
CA VAL A 198 -3.34 -10.18 -11.44
C VAL A 198 -2.19 -9.68 -12.29
N GLY A 199 -1.75 -10.49 -13.24
CA GLY A 199 -0.65 -10.20 -14.14
C GLY A 199 -0.59 -11.20 -15.28
N GLY A 200 0.30 -10.96 -16.22
CA GLY A 200 0.63 -11.88 -17.30
C GLY A 200 1.89 -12.70 -16.99
N GLU A 201 2.10 -13.77 -17.74
CA GLU A 201 3.32 -14.59 -17.65
C GLU A 201 4.59 -13.77 -17.89
N TYR A 202 4.50 -12.78 -18.74
CA TYR A 202 5.60 -11.86 -19.05
C TYR A 202 5.21 -10.42 -18.70
N ARG A 203 6.13 -9.62 -18.19
CA ARG A 203 5.92 -8.19 -17.88
C ARG A 203 5.61 -7.31 -19.09
N SER A 204 5.82 -7.81 -20.30
CA SER A 204 5.35 -7.18 -21.54
C SER A 204 3.83 -7.25 -21.70
N ILE A 205 3.16 -8.16 -20.98
CA ILE A 205 1.71 -8.25 -20.91
C ILE A 205 1.27 -7.38 -19.74
N HIS A 206 0.78 -6.19 -20.04
CA HIS A 206 0.41 -5.22 -19.02
C HIS A 206 -0.80 -4.37 -19.41
N PHE A 207 -1.46 -3.80 -18.44
CA PHE A 207 -2.53 -2.83 -18.67
C PHE A 207 -1.95 -1.50 -19.15
N ARG A 208 -2.66 -0.81 -20.04
CA ARG A 208 -2.20 0.47 -20.61
C ARG A 208 -2.29 1.64 -19.62
N THR A 209 -3.15 1.55 -18.62
CA THR A 209 -3.42 2.63 -17.67
C THR A 209 -3.61 2.11 -16.25
N GLY A 210 -3.30 2.93 -15.26
CA GLY A 210 -3.56 2.64 -13.86
C GLY A 210 -5.06 2.44 -13.56
N ALA A 211 -5.95 3.09 -14.30
CA ALA A 211 -7.40 2.91 -14.15
C ALA A 211 -7.84 1.47 -14.37
N LEU A 212 -7.11 0.72 -15.19
CA LEU A 212 -7.38 -0.70 -15.49
C LEU A 212 -6.45 -1.65 -14.72
N GLY A 213 -5.19 -1.26 -14.45
CA GLY A 213 -4.15 -2.15 -13.98
C GLY A 213 -3.71 -1.95 -12.52
N GLN A 214 -4.31 -1.02 -11.77
CA GLN A 214 -3.98 -0.86 -10.36
C GLN A 214 -4.52 -2.03 -9.51
N GLY A 215 -3.76 -2.44 -8.49
CA GLY A 215 -4.18 -3.47 -7.53
C GLY A 215 -5.53 -3.20 -6.88
N SER A 216 -5.87 -1.92 -6.66
CA SER A 216 -7.19 -1.51 -6.15
C SER A 216 -8.34 -1.77 -7.13
N ARG A 217 -8.06 -1.95 -8.43
CA ARG A 217 -9.07 -2.16 -9.49
C ARG A 217 -9.20 -3.61 -9.94
N THR A 218 -8.15 -4.40 -9.77
CA THR A 218 -8.06 -5.78 -10.27
C THR A 218 -7.99 -6.82 -9.15
N ALA A 219 -6.93 -6.80 -8.34
CA ALA A 219 -6.71 -7.79 -7.28
C ALA A 219 -7.61 -7.56 -6.05
N LEU A 220 -7.85 -6.31 -5.64
CA LEU A 220 -8.72 -6.00 -4.50
C LEU A 220 -10.15 -6.54 -4.65
N PRO A 221 -10.84 -6.44 -5.81
CA PRO A 221 -12.15 -7.05 -6.00
C PRO A 221 -12.19 -8.56 -5.78
N ILE A 222 -11.10 -9.28 -6.09
CA ILE A 222 -10.99 -10.73 -5.84
C ILE A 222 -11.10 -10.99 -4.35
N PHE A 223 -10.26 -10.30 -3.54
CA PHE A 223 -10.34 -10.38 -2.09
C PHE A 223 -11.70 -9.94 -1.57
N GLY A 224 -12.22 -8.80 -2.05
CA GLY A 224 -13.47 -8.22 -1.58
C GLY A 224 -14.66 -9.18 -1.73
N ASN A 225 -14.80 -9.82 -2.90
CA ASN A 225 -15.84 -10.80 -3.17
C ASN A 225 -15.64 -12.10 -2.36
N PHE A 226 -14.39 -12.55 -2.22
CA PHE A 226 -14.05 -13.74 -1.43
C PHE A 226 -14.42 -13.54 0.04
N ILE A 227 -13.91 -12.49 0.67
CA ILE A 227 -14.09 -12.26 2.10
C ILE A 227 -15.56 -11.99 2.48
N GLN A 228 -16.31 -11.30 1.60
CA GLN A 228 -17.73 -11.10 1.81
C GLN A 228 -18.48 -12.43 1.86
N LYS A 229 -18.22 -13.33 0.91
CA LYS A 229 -18.86 -14.65 0.87
C LYS A 229 -18.50 -15.49 2.08
N VAL A 230 -17.21 -15.51 2.48
CA VAL A 230 -16.76 -16.26 3.65
C VAL A 230 -17.43 -15.75 4.93
N LEU A 231 -17.47 -14.46 5.14
CA LEU A 231 -18.01 -13.90 6.39
C LEU A 231 -19.54 -13.88 6.48
N LEU A 232 -20.24 -13.97 5.35
CA LEU A 232 -21.70 -14.13 5.36
C LEU A 232 -22.14 -15.58 5.59
N ASP A 233 -21.28 -16.55 5.33
CA ASP A 233 -21.57 -17.96 5.52
C ASP A 233 -21.26 -18.39 6.96
N ASP A 234 -22.28 -18.90 7.67
CA ASP A 234 -22.15 -19.30 9.07
C ASP A 234 -21.22 -20.51 9.29
N ARG A 235 -20.94 -21.29 8.25
CA ARG A 235 -19.94 -22.36 8.30
C ARG A 235 -18.53 -21.83 8.61
N PHE A 236 -18.28 -20.56 8.34
CA PHE A 236 -17.01 -19.87 8.55
C PHE A 236 -17.06 -18.83 9.69
N ALA A 237 -18.03 -18.94 10.59
CA ALA A 237 -18.21 -18.01 11.71
C ALA A 237 -16.96 -17.88 12.61
N GLN A 238 -16.08 -18.89 12.66
CA GLN A 238 -14.81 -18.89 13.39
C GLN A 238 -13.83 -17.79 12.93
N TYR A 239 -13.99 -17.28 11.71
CA TYR A 239 -13.14 -16.19 11.18
C TYR A 239 -13.67 -14.78 11.54
N ARG A 240 -14.84 -14.69 12.19
CA ARG A 240 -15.44 -13.43 12.65
C ARG A 240 -14.77 -13.00 13.95
N ALA A 241 -13.99 -11.89 13.90
CA ALA A 241 -13.30 -11.33 15.06
C ALA A 241 -12.98 -9.85 14.86
N LYS A 242 -12.76 -9.13 15.95
CA LYS A 242 -12.32 -7.74 15.95
C LYS A 242 -10.87 -7.64 16.39
N PHE A 243 -10.11 -6.70 15.83
CA PHE A 243 -8.78 -6.39 16.33
C PHE A 243 -8.86 -5.88 17.77
N PRO A 244 -7.88 -6.23 18.61
CA PRO A 244 -7.84 -5.71 19.96
C PRO A 244 -7.75 -4.18 19.94
N LYS A 245 -8.54 -3.54 20.80
CA LYS A 245 -8.53 -2.07 20.93
C LYS A 245 -7.26 -1.57 21.62
N LYS A 246 -6.73 -2.38 22.53
CA LYS A 246 -5.50 -2.10 23.29
C LYS A 246 -4.48 -3.20 23.02
N PRO A 247 -3.18 -2.88 23.05
CA PRO A 247 -2.14 -3.89 22.95
C PRO A 247 -2.17 -4.83 24.19
N LEU A 248 -1.59 -6.03 24.04
CA LEU A 248 -1.39 -6.97 25.14
C LEU A 248 -0.23 -6.52 26.05
N GLU A 249 0.76 -5.85 25.48
CA GLU A 249 1.88 -5.23 26.20
C GLU A 249 1.56 -3.80 26.62
N ASP A 250 2.26 -3.31 27.63
CA ASP A 250 2.18 -1.90 28.03
C ASP A 250 2.90 -1.00 27.01
N ILE A 251 2.15 -0.54 26.02
CA ILE A 251 2.60 0.37 24.97
C ILE A 251 1.94 1.72 25.20
N ASP A 252 2.74 2.78 25.29
CA ASP A 252 2.24 4.15 25.46
C ASP A 252 1.20 4.48 24.37
N PRO A 253 -0.05 4.80 24.74
CA PRO A 253 -1.11 5.13 23.82
C PRO A 253 -0.77 6.27 22.86
N THR A 254 0.03 7.24 23.26
CA THR A 254 0.43 8.37 22.41
C THR A 254 1.22 7.95 21.18
N THR A 255 1.89 6.78 21.24
CA THR A 255 2.69 6.25 20.13
C THR A 255 1.83 5.67 19.01
N TYR A 256 0.54 5.39 19.23
CA TYR A 256 -0.30 4.72 18.24
C TYR A 256 -1.68 5.37 18.02
N THR A 257 -2.10 6.35 18.81
CA THR A 257 -3.40 7.04 18.60
C THR A 257 -3.30 8.15 17.57
N CYS A 258 -2.15 8.81 17.44
CA CYS A 258 -1.92 9.95 16.55
C CYS A 258 -2.93 11.11 16.72
N GLU A 259 -3.66 11.16 17.84
CA GLU A 259 -4.69 12.18 18.08
C GLU A 259 -4.13 13.60 18.06
N SER A 260 -2.92 13.79 18.60
CA SER A 260 -2.26 15.09 18.63
C SER A 260 -1.90 15.65 17.25
N TYR A 261 -1.75 14.77 16.23
CA TYR A 261 -1.44 15.21 14.86
C TYR A 261 -2.66 15.77 14.14
N TYR A 262 -3.83 15.22 14.42
CA TYR A 262 -5.11 15.64 13.82
C TYR A 262 -5.88 16.65 14.68
N ALA A 263 -5.39 16.98 15.85
CA ALA A 263 -5.96 18.08 16.64
C ALA A 263 -5.88 19.36 15.80
N PRO A 264 -6.96 20.15 15.69
CA PRO A 264 -6.88 21.46 15.07
C PRO A 264 -5.74 22.22 15.74
N GLN A 265 -4.74 22.62 14.97
CA GLN A 265 -3.76 23.59 15.48
C GLN A 265 -4.57 24.83 15.80
N GLU A 266 -4.64 25.20 17.07
CA GLU A 266 -5.13 26.53 17.41
C GLU A 266 -4.30 27.50 16.57
N PRO A 267 -4.91 28.40 15.81
CA PRO A 267 -4.15 29.39 15.08
C PRO A 267 -3.26 30.05 16.15
N ASP A 268 -1.92 30.00 15.91
CA ASP A 268 -0.99 30.79 16.69
C ASP A 268 -1.67 32.13 16.88
N SER A 269 -1.79 32.58 18.12
CA SER A 269 -2.34 33.88 18.41
C SER A 269 -1.41 34.91 17.77
N LEU A 270 -1.60 35.11 16.47
CA LEU A 270 -1.03 36.22 15.75
C LEU A 270 -1.58 37.43 16.48
N THR A 271 -0.75 38.01 17.30
CA THR A 271 -0.91 39.38 17.76
C THR A 271 -1.36 40.16 16.52
N ALA A 272 -2.62 40.61 16.56
CA ALA A 272 -3.11 41.48 15.51
C ALA A 272 -2.09 42.58 15.27
N PRO A 273 -1.77 42.94 14.03
CA PRO A 273 -0.84 44.02 13.78
C PRO A 273 -1.41 45.27 14.45
N THR A 274 -0.80 45.68 15.55
CA THR A 274 -1.07 46.96 16.17
C THR A 274 -0.19 48.01 15.47
N ASP A 275 -0.77 49.15 15.17
CA ASP A 275 0.01 50.29 14.73
C ASP A 275 1.04 50.71 15.82
N SER A 276 1.96 51.57 15.46
CA SER A 276 3.02 52.07 16.35
C SER A 276 2.50 52.87 17.57
N LEU A 277 1.18 52.94 17.74
CA LEU A 277 0.49 53.62 18.85
C LEU A 277 -0.38 52.68 19.70
N GLY A 278 -0.44 51.37 19.39
CA GLY A 278 -1.15 50.39 20.21
C GLY A 278 -2.68 50.43 20.11
N ILE A 279 -3.26 51.00 19.05
CA ILE A 279 -4.69 51.14 18.86
C ILE A 279 -5.16 50.08 17.85
N ALA A 280 -6.14 49.22 18.21
CA ALA A 280 -6.73 48.24 17.31
C ALA A 280 -7.58 48.95 16.24
N LEU A 281 -7.32 48.65 14.96
CA LEU A 281 -8.12 49.15 13.84
C LEU A 281 -9.48 48.43 13.75
N PRO A 282 -10.61 49.14 13.51
CA PRO A 282 -11.92 48.53 13.37
C PRO A 282 -12.00 47.70 12.09
N GLY A 283 -12.44 46.46 12.20
CA GLY A 283 -12.62 45.54 11.08
C GLY A 283 -13.69 46.03 10.13
N ASP A 284 -13.32 46.19 8.86
CA ASP A 284 -14.22 46.46 7.76
C ASP A 284 -15.05 45.20 7.44
N SER A 285 -16.33 45.28 7.72
CA SER A 285 -17.32 44.34 7.25
C SER A 285 -17.64 44.59 5.77
N LEU A 286 -17.03 43.86 4.85
CA LEU A 286 -17.40 43.89 3.47
C LEU A 286 -18.11 42.60 3.02
N GLN A 287 -19.31 42.87 2.57
CA GLN A 287 -20.35 42.06 1.96
C GLN A 287 -19.85 41.00 0.96
N ARG A 288 -20.56 39.88 1.02
CA ARG A 288 -20.58 38.87 -0.04
C ARG A 288 -21.10 39.48 -1.35
N GLY A 289 -20.28 39.53 -2.37
CA GLY A 289 -20.66 39.79 -3.75
C GLY A 289 -20.54 38.51 -4.57
N ASN A 290 -21.64 38.05 -5.13
CA ASN A 290 -21.72 37.02 -6.15
C ASN A 290 -20.98 37.50 -7.42
N ALA A 291 -20.01 36.75 -7.88
CA ALA A 291 -19.47 36.88 -9.22
C ALA A 291 -19.51 35.54 -9.96
N SER A 292 -20.26 35.54 -11.05
CA SER A 292 -20.34 34.47 -12.06
C SER A 292 -19.04 34.34 -12.82
N PRO A 293 -18.68 33.16 -13.36
CA PRO A 293 -17.43 32.94 -14.03
C PRO A 293 -17.46 33.55 -15.47
N GLU A 294 -16.47 34.34 -15.74
CA GLU A 294 -16.16 34.88 -17.08
C GLU A 294 -15.61 33.80 -18.02
N LYS A 295 -16.10 33.82 -19.25
CA LYS A 295 -15.68 32.93 -20.35
C LYS A 295 -14.27 33.28 -20.83
N GLN A 296 -13.42 32.29 -20.95
CA GLN A 296 -12.16 32.37 -21.70
C GLN A 296 -12.41 32.33 -23.21
N PRO A 297 -11.62 33.07 -24.04
CA PRO A 297 -11.80 33.09 -25.47
C PRO A 297 -11.17 31.89 -26.18
N GLU A 298 -11.88 31.41 -27.19
CA GLU A 298 -11.47 30.33 -28.11
C GLU A 298 -10.24 30.72 -28.92
N ALA A 299 -9.23 29.85 -28.97
CA ALA A 299 -8.10 29.91 -29.84
C ALA A 299 -8.47 29.36 -31.23
N LYS A 300 -8.29 30.17 -32.26
CA LYS A 300 -8.50 29.83 -33.66
C LYS A 300 -7.47 28.82 -34.14
N THR A 301 -7.95 27.73 -34.73
CA THR A 301 -7.18 26.75 -35.51
C THR A 301 -6.88 27.33 -36.89
N GLU A 302 -5.62 27.54 -37.22
CA GLU A 302 -5.18 27.72 -38.60
C GLU A 302 -4.78 26.37 -39.21
N THR A 303 -5.47 26.04 -40.28
CA THR A 303 -5.24 24.88 -41.16
C THR A 303 -4.21 25.29 -42.21
N THR A 304 -3.08 24.61 -42.25
CA THR A 304 -2.24 24.62 -43.47
C THR A 304 -2.06 23.18 -43.97
N ALA A 305 -2.63 22.93 -45.12
CA ALA A 305 -2.41 21.75 -45.94
C ALA A 305 -1.05 21.87 -46.66
N SER A 306 -0.29 20.77 -46.72
CA SER A 306 0.66 20.56 -47.81
C SER A 306 0.72 19.06 -48.14
N GLU A 307 0.40 18.79 -49.40
CA GLU A 307 0.51 17.53 -50.12
C GLU A 307 1.98 17.10 -50.28
N GLY A 308 2.22 15.81 -50.46
CA GLY A 308 3.52 15.33 -50.97
C GLY A 308 3.73 13.84 -50.73
N SER A 309 3.16 13.05 -51.57
CA SER A 309 3.58 11.86 -52.32
C SER A 309 4.87 11.14 -51.90
N GLY A 310 4.80 9.80 -51.85
CA GLY A 310 5.87 9.00 -52.42
C GLY A 310 6.35 7.80 -51.65
N ASN A 311 5.92 6.61 -52.11
CA ASN A 311 6.64 5.34 -52.22
C ASN A 311 6.93 4.43 -51.03
N HIS A 312 6.24 3.31 -51.10
CA HIS A 312 6.69 1.98 -50.66
C HIS A 312 8.01 1.52 -51.33
N PRO A 313 8.82 0.63 -50.74
CA PRO A 313 8.73 -0.74 -51.21
C PRO A 313 8.69 -1.81 -50.10
N GLN A 314 8.06 -2.92 -50.46
CA GLN A 314 8.06 -4.26 -49.84
C GLN A 314 9.44 -4.94 -49.91
N ALA A 315 9.74 -5.78 -48.91
CA ALA A 315 10.46 -7.06 -49.03
C ALA A 315 10.34 -7.75 -47.66
N SER A 316 9.64 -8.80 -47.44
CA SER A 316 9.75 -10.24 -47.76
C SER A 316 10.78 -11.03 -46.95
N HIS A 317 10.24 -11.97 -46.13
CA HIS A 317 10.79 -13.31 -45.73
C HIS A 317 12.12 -13.37 -44.96
N THR A 318 12.27 -14.14 -43.89
CA THR A 318 12.02 -15.58 -43.60
C THR A 318 12.31 -15.86 -42.13
N ALA A 319 11.55 -16.78 -41.54
CA ALA A 319 11.90 -17.53 -40.31
C ALA A 319 12.98 -18.59 -40.62
N PRO A 320 13.62 -19.26 -39.66
CA PRO A 320 12.98 -20.27 -38.79
C PRO A 320 12.85 -19.87 -37.30
#